data_0860f45936a8bbcc22bf899344420a52
#
_entry.id   0860f45936a8bbcc22bf899344420a52
#
_cell.length_a   1.000
_cell.length_b   1.000
_cell.length_c   1.000
_cell.angle_alpha   90.00
_cell.angle_beta   90.00
_cell.angle_gamma   90.00
#
_symmetry.space_group_name_H-M   'P 1'
#
loop_
_entity.id
_entity.type
_entity.pdbx_description
1 polymer ?
#
loop_
_entity_poly.entity_id
_entity_poly.type
_entity_poly.pdbx_seq_one_letter_code
_entity_poly.pdbx_strand_id
1 'polypeptide(L)'
;MQDGTMEFYRVHGRLALCVGDITREATDAIVNAANASLLGGGGVDGAIHRAGGPEILAACREIRATRYPKGLPTGEAVITTAGRLPAKHVIHTVGPVYGEHGGEEPRLLAACYESSLALAAAHSLESVAFPAISTGVYGYPKEEAARVAFTAIERALERHPTLRDIRLVYFSEADARTARRTLG
;
A
#
# COMPACT_ATOMS: atom_id res chain seq x y z
N MET A 1 25.34 -0.16 4.56
CA MET A 1 24.93 0.42 3.28
C MET A 1 23.42 0.60 3.28
N GLN A 2 22.99 1.82 3.20
CA GLN A 2 21.57 2.19 3.25
C GLN A 2 20.98 2.09 1.84
N ASP A 3 20.53 0.91 1.47
CA ASP A 3 19.82 0.70 0.20
C ASP A 3 18.31 0.68 0.40
N GLY A 4 17.82 1.37 1.41
CA GLY A 4 16.39 1.49 1.68
C GLY A 4 15.77 2.66 0.95
N THR A 5 14.59 3.02 1.36
CA THR A 5 13.94 4.25 0.93
C THR A 5 14.54 5.43 1.67
N MET A 6 14.56 6.59 1.00
CA MET A 6 15.00 7.84 1.58
C MET A 6 13.78 8.70 1.91
N GLU A 7 13.73 9.25 3.13
CA GLU A 7 12.71 10.22 3.48
C GLU A 7 12.89 11.48 2.62
N PHE A 8 11.88 11.80 1.82
CA PHE A 8 11.85 12.95 0.92
C PHE A 8 11.24 14.17 1.58
N TYR A 9 10.16 13.98 2.33
CA TYR A 9 9.45 15.05 3.01
C TYR A 9 8.65 14.51 4.19
N ARG A 10 8.84 15.12 5.36
CA ARG A 10 8.05 14.79 6.55
C ARG A 10 6.80 15.67 6.59
N VAL A 11 5.63 15.07 6.45
CA VAL A 11 4.34 15.77 6.51
C VAL A 11 4.06 16.21 7.96
N HIS A 12 4.21 15.26 8.88
CA HIS A 12 4.16 15.48 10.33
C HIS A 12 4.79 14.28 11.05
N GLY A 13 4.70 14.24 12.39
CA GLY A 13 5.39 13.22 13.19
C GLY A 13 5.06 11.76 12.84
N ARG A 14 3.92 11.50 12.20
CA ARG A 14 3.44 10.14 11.89
C ARG A 14 3.37 9.82 10.40
N LEU A 15 3.62 10.77 9.51
CA LEU A 15 3.50 10.56 8.06
C LEU A 15 4.67 11.20 7.30
N ALA A 16 5.31 10.41 6.44
CA ALA A 16 6.39 10.87 5.56
C ALA A 16 6.19 10.41 4.12
N LEU A 17 6.66 11.22 3.18
CA LEU A 17 6.86 10.83 1.79
C LEU A 17 8.29 10.33 1.64
N CYS A 18 8.45 9.18 1.01
CA CYS A 18 9.74 8.54 0.80
C CYS A 18 9.95 8.23 -0.68
N VAL A 19 11.20 8.12 -1.10
CA VAL A 19 11.58 7.71 -2.46
C VAL A 19 12.47 6.49 -2.37
N GLY A 20 12.17 5.48 -3.16
CA GLY A 20 12.97 4.26 -3.23
C GLY A 20 12.16 3.02 -3.55
N ASP A 21 12.73 1.88 -3.19
CA ASP A 21 12.15 0.56 -3.43
C ASP A 21 11.43 0.08 -2.15
N ILE A 22 10.11 -0.04 -2.21
CA ILE A 22 9.30 -0.46 -1.06
C ILE A 22 9.67 -1.86 -0.56
N THR A 23 10.21 -2.74 -1.42
CA THR A 23 10.63 -4.08 -1.00
C THR A 23 11.80 -4.08 -0.03
N ARG A 24 12.46 -2.95 0.15
CA ARG A 24 13.58 -2.76 1.09
C ARG A 24 13.17 -2.10 2.39
N GLU A 25 11.90 -1.74 2.54
CA GLU A 25 11.38 -1.17 3.78
C GLU A 25 11.32 -2.24 4.89
N ALA A 26 11.84 -1.88 6.06
CA ALA A 26 11.84 -2.73 7.26
C ALA A 26 10.72 -2.35 8.23
N THR A 27 9.66 -1.76 7.75
CA THR A 27 8.44 -1.46 8.52
C THR A 27 7.75 -2.74 8.98
N ASP A 28 6.84 -2.64 9.95
CA ASP A 28 6.07 -3.80 10.41
C ASP A 28 5.28 -4.43 9.28
N ALA A 29 4.74 -3.62 8.36
CA ALA A 29 4.13 -4.09 7.14
C ALA A 29 4.49 -3.21 5.95
N ILE A 30 4.57 -3.81 4.77
CA ILE A 30 4.48 -3.09 3.50
C ILE A 30 3.17 -3.44 2.84
N VAL A 31 2.59 -2.50 2.08
CA VAL A 31 1.34 -2.71 1.36
C VAL A 31 1.65 -3.04 -0.10
N ASN A 32 0.97 -4.06 -0.60
CA ASN A 32 1.04 -4.49 -1.99
C ASN A 32 -0.21 -3.98 -2.72
N ALA A 33 -0.02 -3.32 -3.86
CA ALA A 33 -1.08 -3.00 -4.80
C ALA A 33 -1.36 -4.25 -5.65
N ALA A 34 -2.17 -5.14 -5.11
CA ALA A 34 -2.51 -6.42 -5.71
C ALA A 34 -3.63 -6.29 -6.74
N ASN A 35 -3.82 -7.32 -7.55
CA ASN A 35 -5.06 -7.53 -8.29
C ASN A 35 -5.98 -8.48 -7.50
N ALA A 36 -7.24 -8.60 -7.95
CA ALA A 36 -8.25 -9.40 -7.26
C ALA A 36 -7.86 -10.87 -7.10
N SER A 37 -7.04 -11.41 -8.02
CA SER A 37 -6.61 -12.80 -7.95
C SER A 37 -5.67 -13.10 -6.78
N LEU A 38 -4.95 -12.11 -6.28
CA LEU A 38 -3.87 -12.26 -5.28
C LEU A 38 -2.72 -13.18 -5.73
N LEU A 39 -2.65 -13.52 -7.01
CA LEU A 39 -1.70 -14.52 -7.53
C LEU A 39 -0.46 -13.91 -8.17
N GLY A 40 -0.20 -12.63 -7.88
CA GLY A 40 0.92 -11.92 -8.46
C GLY A 40 0.56 -11.18 -9.75
N GLY A 41 1.50 -10.42 -10.26
CA GLY A 41 1.34 -9.61 -11.45
C GLY A 41 2.61 -8.82 -11.75
N GLY A 42 2.46 -7.69 -12.42
CA GLY A 42 3.55 -6.77 -12.73
C GLY A 42 3.72 -5.68 -11.67
N GLY A 43 4.57 -4.70 -11.97
CA GLY A 43 4.78 -3.54 -11.11
C GLY A 43 5.24 -3.92 -9.71
N VAL A 44 4.70 -3.21 -8.70
CA VAL A 44 5.06 -3.45 -7.30
C VAL A 44 4.66 -4.85 -6.84
N ASP A 45 3.53 -5.36 -7.31
CA ASP A 45 3.06 -6.72 -6.99
C ASP A 45 4.11 -7.77 -7.40
N GLY A 46 4.59 -7.71 -8.63
CA GLY A 46 5.66 -8.58 -9.11
C GLY A 46 6.95 -8.43 -8.31
N ALA A 47 7.35 -7.20 -8.00
CA ALA A 47 8.55 -6.92 -7.23
C ALA A 47 8.47 -7.52 -5.80
N ILE A 48 7.34 -7.39 -5.14
CA ILE A 48 7.12 -7.93 -3.80
C ILE A 48 7.18 -9.46 -3.82
N HIS A 49 6.52 -10.11 -4.78
CA HIS A 49 6.57 -11.57 -4.90
C HIS A 49 7.98 -12.09 -5.21
N ARG A 50 8.72 -11.41 -6.09
CA ARG A 50 10.11 -11.81 -6.42
C ARG A 50 11.04 -11.67 -5.20
N ALA A 51 10.96 -10.54 -4.50
CA ALA A 51 11.83 -10.28 -3.35
C ALA A 51 11.45 -11.14 -2.13
N GLY A 52 10.16 -11.36 -1.89
CA GLY A 52 9.66 -12.10 -0.74
C GLY A 52 9.72 -13.62 -0.90
N GLY A 53 9.73 -14.11 -2.13
CA GLY A 53 9.78 -15.53 -2.43
C GLY A 53 8.42 -16.24 -2.39
N PRO A 54 8.39 -17.56 -2.56
CA PRO A 54 7.16 -18.33 -2.81
C PRO A 54 6.19 -18.40 -1.63
N GLU A 55 6.64 -18.12 -0.43
CA GLU A 55 5.79 -18.19 0.77
C GLU A 55 4.64 -17.19 0.73
N ILE A 56 4.86 -16.00 0.14
CA ILE A 56 3.80 -14.98 0.00
C ILE A 56 2.70 -15.50 -0.92
N LEU A 57 3.08 -16.06 -2.07
CA LEU A 57 2.11 -16.63 -3.01
C LEU A 57 1.33 -17.79 -2.40
N ALA A 58 2.00 -18.66 -1.65
CA ALA A 58 1.33 -19.78 -0.96
C ALA A 58 0.28 -19.28 0.02
N ALA A 59 0.60 -18.25 0.80
CA ALA A 59 -0.36 -17.62 1.73
C ALA A 59 -1.54 -16.97 1.00
N CYS A 60 -1.28 -16.32 -0.13
CA CYS A 60 -2.33 -15.72 -0.96
C CYS A 60 -3.27 -16.78 -1.55
N ARG A 61 -2.72 -17.91 -2.01
CA ARG A 61 -3.53 -19.03 -2.51
C ARG A 61 -4.45 -19.58 -1.44
N GLU A 62 -3.98 -19.70 -0.21
CA GLU A 62 -4.80 -20.16 0.91
C GLU A 62 -5.95 -19.20 1.20
N ILE A 63 -5.68 -17.90 1.22
CA ILE A 63 -6.71 -16.87 1.40
C ILE A 63 -7.77 -16.97 0.30
N ARG A 64 -7.34 -17.15 -0.96
CA ARG A 64 -8.25 -17.34 -2.10
C ARG A 64 -9.10 -18.58 -1.97
N ALA A 65 -8.52 -19.68 -1.50
CA ALA A 65 -9.24 -20.95 -1.35
C ALA A 65 -10.26 -20.93 -0.20
N THR A 66 -9.95 -20.24 0.90
CA THR A 66 -10.73 -20.32 2.15
C THR A 66 -11.65 -19.13 2.39
N ARG A 67 -11.28 -17.93 1.96
CA ARG A 67 -11.99 -16.70 2.32
C ARG A 67 -12.52 -15.91 1.12
N TYR A 68 -11.78 -15.91 0.03
CA TYR A 68 -12.12 -15.11 -1.15
C TYR A 68 -12.03 -15.92 -2.45
N PRO A 69 -12.88 -16.94 -2.60
CA PRO A 69 -12.81 -17.84 -3.77
C PRO A 69 -13.06 -17.11 -5.11
N LYS A 70 -13.77 -15.98 -5.07
CA LYS A 70 -14.05 -15.16 -6.25
C LYS A 70 -13.05 -14.01 -6.44
N GLY A 71 -12.08 -13.88 -5.55
CA GLY A 71 -11.10 -12.79 -5.55
C GLY A 71 -11.33 -11.78 -4.44
N LEU A 72 -10.29 -11.00 -4.14
CA LEU A 72 -10.36 -9.93 -3.16
C LEU A 72 -11.08 -8.72 -3.79
N PRO A 73 -12.20 -8.25 -3.21
CA PRO A 73 -12.90 -7.09 -3.74
C PRO A 73 -12.05 -5.81 -3.67
N THR A 74 -12.25 -4.92 -4.64
CA THR A 74 -11.61 -3.61 -4.66
C THR A 74 -11.89 -2.84 -3.36
N GLY A 75 -10.84 -2.29 -2.76
CA GLY A 75 -10.93 -1.53 -1.51
C GLY A 75 -10.75 -2.37 -0.24
N GLU A 76 -10.78 -3.69 -0.33
CA GLU A 76 -10.53 -4.58 0.80
C GLU A 76 -9.05 -4.93 0.92
N ALA A 77 -8.65 -5.44 2.08
CA ALA A 77 -7.26 -5.79 2.37
C ALA A 77 -7.15 -7.12 3.12
N VAL A 78 -6.07 -7.84 2.88
CA VAL A 78 -5.70 -9.06 3.61
C VAL A 78 -4.23 -8.99 4.00
N ILE A 79 -3.83 -9.73 5.03
CA ILE A 79 -2.45 -9.76 5.52
C ILE A 79 -1.85 -11.16 5.36
N THR A 80 -0.56 -11.20 4.97
CA THR A 80 0.21 -12.44 4.82
C THR A 80 1.57 -12.30 5.48
N THR A 81 2.32 -13.41 5.50
CA THR A 81 3.76 -13.37 5.75
C THR A 81 4.47 -12.48 4.73
N ALA A 82 5.60 -11.94 5.10
CA ALA A 82 6.49 -11.21 4.20
C ALA A 82 7.57 -12.10 3.56
N GLY A 83 7.62 -13.38 3.91
CA GLY A 83 8.66 -14.28 3.41
C GLY A 83 10.06 -13.76 3.71
N ARG A 84 10.86 -13.52 2.66
CA ARG A 84 12.24 -13.03 2.79
C ARG A 84 12.40 -11.51 2.78
N LEU A 85 11.29 -10.76 2.74
CA LEU A 85 11.35 -9.30 2.81
C LEU A 85 11.83 -8.83 4.18
N PRO A 86 12.46 -7.62 4.27
CA PRO A 86 12.82 -7.02 5.57
C PRO A 86 11.60 -6.69 6.44
N ALA A 87 10.46 -6.37 5.83
CA ALA A 87 9.20 -6.16 6.55
C ALA A 87 8.72 -7.45 7.22
N LYS A 88 7.91 -7.32 8.26
CA LYS A 88 7.36 -8.48 8.99
C LYS A 88 6.13 -9.07 8.30
N HIS A 89 5.34 -8.25 7.64
CA HIS A 89 4.10 -8.64 6.97
C HIS A 89 3.93 -7.93 5.63
N VAL A 90 3.11 -8.53 4.77
CA VAL A 90 2.59 -7.84 3.59
C VAL A 90 1.07 -7.71 3.73
N ILE A 91 0.57 -6.50 3.55
CA ILE A 91 -0.87 -6.24 3.44
C ILE A 91 -1.17 -6.07 1.96
N HIS A 92 -2.08 -6.89 1.44
CA HIS A 92 -2.48 -6.84 0.03
C HIS A 92 -3.82 -6.13 -0.07
N THR A 93 -3.91 -5.13 -0.93
CA THR A 93 -5.15 -4.41 -1.21
C THR A 93 -5.32 -4.21 -2.71
N VAL A 94 -6.57 -4.18 -3.18
CA VAL A 94 -6.88 -4.06 -4.60
C VAL A 94 -7.39 -2.65 -4.87
N GLY A 95 -6.58 -1.86 -5.57
CA GLY A 95 -6.97 -0.51 -5.97
C GLY A 95 -7.94 -0.50 -7.15
N PRO A 96 -8.71 0.59 -7.30
CA PRO A 96 -9.62 0.72 -8.43
C PRO A 96 -8.86 1.01 -9.74
N VAL A 97 -9.38 0.49 -10.86
CA VAL A 97 -8.99 0.93 -12.20
C VAL A 97 -9.72 2.23 -12.49
N TYR A 98 -8.96 3.29 -12.79
CA TYR A 98 -9.55 4.60 -13.02
C TYR A 98 -10.49 4.58 -14.24
N GLY A 99 -11.70 5.13 -14.05
CA GLY A 99 -12.71 5.19 -15.11
C GLY A 99 -13.62 3.96 -15.21
N GLU A 100 -13.41 2.92 -14.38
CA GLU A 100 -14.18 1.66 -14.48
C GLU A 100 -15.17 1.44 -13.33
N HIS A 101 -15.28 2.38 -12.40
CA HIS A 101 -16.11 2.21 -11.19
C HIS A 101 -17.24 3.26 -11.06
N GLY A 102 -17.66 3.87 -12.17
CA GLY A 102 -18.82 4.76 -12.18
C GLY A 102 -18.73 5.96 -11.25
N GLY A 103 -17.53 6.53 -11.07
CA GLY A 103 -17.31 7.67 -10.19
C GLY A 103 -16.97 7.29 -8.75
N GLU A 104 -16.97 5.99 -8.41
CA GLU A 104 -16.64 5.50 -7.07
C GLU A 104 -15.13 5.35 -6.82
N GLU A 105 -14.30 5.66 -7.81
CA GLU A 105 -12.86 5.49 -7.72
C GLU A 105 -12.23 6.18 -6.51
N PRO A 106 -12.57 7.44 -6.16
CA PRO A 106 -12.00 8.07 -4.97
C PRO A 106 -12.36 7.35 -3.68
N ARG A 107 -13.60 6.89 -3.54
CA ARG A 107 -14.06 6.14 -2.38
C ARG A 107 -13.33 4.79 -2.26
N LEU A 108 -13.19 4.09 -3.38
CA LEU A 108 -12.51 2.79 -3.41
C LEU A 108 -11.01 2.92 -3.14
N LEU A 109 -10.37 3.96 -3.68
CA LEU A 109 -8.95 4.22 -3.39
C LEU A 109 -8.75 4.57 -1.92
N ALA A 110 -9.59 5.44 -1.36
CA ALA A 110 -9.55 5.75 0.08
C ALA A 110 -9.72 4.49 0.93
N ALA A 111 -10.64 3.61 0.55
CA ALA A 111 -10.88 2.34 1.24
C ALA A 111 -9.62 1.45 1.29
N CYS A 112 -8.78 1.46 0.25
CA CYS A 112 -7.52 0.72 0.24
C CYS A 112 -6.60 1.15 1.39
N TYR A 113 -6.44 2.45 1.58
CA TYR A 113 -5.62 3.00 2.66
C TYR A 113 -6.25 2.76 4.03
N GLU A 114 -7.54 3.00 4.17
CA GLU A 114 -8.27 2.82 5.42
C GLU A 114 -8.32 1.36 5.85
N SER A 115 -8.65 0.45 4.94
CA SER A 115 -8.69 -1.00 5.23
C SER A 115 -7.33 -1.55 5.61
N SER A 116 -6.28 -1.11 4.92
CA SER A 116 -4.90 -1.54 5.20
C SER A 116 -4.44 -1.08 6.57
N LEU A 117 -4.71 0.17 6.95
CA LEU A 117 -4.32 0.70 8.25
C LEU A 117 -5.16 0.13 9.40
N ALA A 118 -6.46 -0.12 9.18
CA ALA A 118 -7.30 -0.80 10.15
C ALA A 118 -6.79 -2.23 10.41
N LEU A 119 -6.40 -2.93 9.37
CA LEU A 119 -5.84 -4.28 9.46
C LEU A 119 -4.50 -4.29 10.20
N ALA A 120 -3.62 -3.33 9.90
CA ALA A 120 -2.36 -3.17 10.60
C ALA A 120 -2.58 -2.91 12.10
N ALA A 121 -3.49 -2.02 12.45
CA ALA A 121 -3.83 -1.72 13.84
C ALA A 121 -4.42 -2.94 14.56
N ALA A 122 -5.28 -3.71 13.90
CA ALA A 122 -5.85 -4.94 14.45
C ALA A 122 -4.78 -6.00 14.75
N HIS A 123 -3.66 -5.99 14.03
CA HIS A 123 -2.52 -6.87 14.26
C HIS A 123 -1.44 -6.24 15.15
N SER A 124 -1.75 -5.13 15.81
CA SER A 124 -0.82 -4.41 16.70
C SER A 124 0.46 -3.93 16.01
N LEU A 125 0.38 -3.66 14.71
CA LEU A 125 1.51 -3.11 13.96
C LEU A 125 1.55 -1.58 14.12
N GLU A 126 2.74 -1.01 14.13
CA GLU A 126 2.94 0.43 14.37
C GLU A 126 3.45 1.17 13.14
N SER A 127 4.10 0.48 12.20
CA SER A 127 4.68 1.09 11.00
C SER A 127 4.23 0.40 9.74
N VAL A 128 3.85 1.19 8.72
CA VAL A 128 3.33 0.69 7.45
C VAL A 128 3.87 1.55 6.31
N ALA A 129 4.39 0.92 5.27
CA ALA A 129 4.81 1.59 4.04
C ALA A 129 3.83 1.26 2.91
N PHE A 130 3.37 2.29 2.21
CA PHE A 130 2.45 2.19 1.08
C PHE A 130 3.12 2.53 -0.24
N PRO A 131 2.78 1.84 -1.33
CA PRO A 131 3.06 2.31 -2.68
C PRO A 131 2.02 3.35 -3.11
N ALA A 132 2.22 3.96 -4.26
CA ALA A 132 1.22 4.83 -4.90
C ALA A 132 0.15 3.95 -5.59
N ILE A 133 -0.87 3.54 -4.84
CA ILE A 133 -1.91 2.61 -5.29
C ILE A 133 -2.65 3.19 -6.50
N SER A 134 -2.95 2.34 -7.50
CA SER A 134 -3.71 2.62 -8.73
C SER A 134 -3.07 3.58 -9.72
N THR A 135 -1.87 4.12 -9.47
CA THR A 135 -1.25 5.14 -10.34
C THR A 135 -0.40 4.57 -11.48
N GLY A 136 -0.16 3.28 -11.51
CA GLY A 136 0.52 2.61 -12.62
C GLY A 136 -0.45 2.29 -13.77
N VAL A 137 -0.54 1.01 -14.12
CA VAL A 137 -1.40 0.56 -15.23
C VAL A 137 -2.89 0.83 -15.01
N TYR A 138 -3.33 1.02 -13.75
CA TYR A 138 -4.71 1.35 -13.45
C TYR A 138 -5.07 2.82 -13.73
N GLY A 139 -4.09 3.64 -14.07
CA GLY A 139 -4.28 4.95 -14.69
C GLY A 139 -4.85 6.05 -13.81
N TYR A 140 -4.87 5.88 -12.49
CA TYR A 140 -5.34 6.93 -11.59
C TYR A 140 -4.43 8.16 -11.69
N PRO A 141 -4.97 9.37 -11.92
CA PRO A 141 -4.15 10.59 -11.97
C PRO A 141 -3.36 10.79 -10.68
N LYS A 142 -2.06 11.01 -10.79
CA LYS A 142 -1.14 11.01 -9.65
C LYS A 142 -1.47 12.06 -8.59
N GLU A 143 -1.84 13.27 -8.99
CA GLU A 143 -2.19 14.33 -8.04
C GLU A 143 -3.47 14.01 -7.27
N GLU A 144 -4.50 13.55 -7.97
CA GLU A 144 -5.77 13.16 -7.35
C GLU A 144 -5.58 11.97 -6.42
N ALA A 145 -4.81 10.97 -6.84
CA ALA A 145 -4.48 9.81 -6.02
C ALA A 145 -3.76 10.22 -4.73
N ALA A 146 -2.83 11.16 -4.81
CA ALA A 146 -2.11 11.66 -3.64
C ALA A 146 -3.06 12.36 -2.64
N ARG A 147 -3.98 13.19 -3.13
CA ARG A 147 -4.97 13.85 -2.25
C ARG A 147 -5.85 12.83 -1.53
N VAL A 148 -6.32 11.82 -2.25
CA VAL A 148 -7.13 10.75 -1.66
C VAL A 148 -6.32 9.99 -0.61
N ALA A 149 -5.07 9.65 -0.90
CA ALA A 149 -4.19 8.94 0.02
C ALA A 149 -3.97 9.74 1.31
N PHE A 150 -3.61 11.02 1.22
CA PHE A 150 -3.39 11.86 2.38
C PHE A 150 -4.64 11.98 3.25
N THR A 151 -5.79 12.26 2.66
CA THR A 151 -7.04 12.38 3.41
C THR A 151 -7.41 11.08 4.11
N ALA A 152 -7.30 9.95 3.42
CA ALA A 152 -7.62 8.64 3.98
C ALA A 152 -6.66 8.26 5.12
N ILE A 153 -5.36 8.49 4.93
CA ILE A 153 -4.35 8.20 5.95
C ILE A 153 -4.58 9.07 7.20
N GLU A 154 -4.82 10.36 7.04
CA GLU A 154 -5.08 11.25 8.17
C GLU A 154 -6.28 10.80 9.00
N ARG A 155 -7.38 10.43 8.35
CA ARG A 155 -8.56 9.88 9.03
C ARG A 155 -8.26 8.58 9.77
N ALA A 156 -7.49 7.70 9.15
CA ALA A 156 -7.11 6.44 9.78
C ALA A 156 -6.19 6.66 10.98
N LEU A 157 -5.26 7.62 10.91
CA LEU A 157 -4.39 7.97 12.03
C LEU A 157 -5.17 8.52 13.22
N GLU A 158 -6.23 9.26 12.99
CA GLU A 158 -7.12 9.72 14.07
C GLU A 158 -7.83 8.55 14.76
N ARG A 159 -8.23 7.53 14.00
CA ARG A 159 -8.92 6.35 14.52
C ARG A 159 -8.00 5.34 15.19
N HIS A 160 -6.72 5.33 14.80
CA HIS A 160 -5.75 4.32 15.21
C HIS A 160 -4.50 4.98 15.81
N PRO A 161 -4.55 5.41 17.07
CA PRO A 161 -3.44 6.13 17.70
C PRO A 161 -2.18 5.26 17.91
N THR A 162 -2.29 3.94 17.78
CA THR A 162 -1.13 3.03 17.89
C THR A 162 -0.25 3.03 16.65
N LEU A 163 -0.75 3.49 15.50
CA LEU A 163 0.05 3.65 14.30
C LEU A 163 0.97 4.87 14.45
N ARG A 164 2.28 4.68 14.25
CA ARG A 164 3.29 5.71 14.57
C ARG A 164 4.10 6.18 13.40
N ASP A 165 4.32 5.33 12.39
CA ASP A 165 5.17 5.66 11.25
C ASP A 165 4.52 5.12 9.97
N ILE A 166 3.90 6.02 9.23
CA ILE A 166 3.29 5.72 7.93
C ILE A 166 4.13 6.37 6.85
N ARG A 167 4.52 5.58 5.87
CA ARG A 167 5.37 5.99 4.77
C ARG A 167 4.65 5.81 3.44
N LEU A 168 4.57 6.87 2.64
CA LEU A 168 4.17 6.79 1.23
C LEU A 168 5.45 6.71 0.41
N VAL A 169 5.70 5.56 -0.18
CA VAL A 169 6.94 5.28 -0.92
C VAL A 169 6.69 5.42 -2.42
N TYR A 170 7.31 6.43 -3.02
CA TYR A 170 7.29 6.65 -4.46
C TYR A 170 8.55 6.08 -5.08
N PHE A 171 8.41 5.47 -6.25
CA PHE A 171 9.55 4.90 -6.96
C PHE A 171 10.46 5.99 -7.53
N SER A 172 9.91 7.16 -7.89
CA SER A 172 10.66 8.29 -8.42
C SER A 172 10.49 9.55 -7.59
N GLU A 173 11.53 10.39 -7.59
CA GLU A 173 11.48 11.69 -6.95
C GLU A 173 10.45 12.61 -7.62
N ALA A 174 10.27 12.49 -8.94
CA ALA A 174 9.27 13.27 -9.67
C ALA A 174 7.86 13.01 -9.15
N ASP A 175 7.51 11.75 -8.89
CA ASP A 175 6.22 11.37 -8.34
C ASP A 175 6.06 11.86 -6.89
N ALA A 176 7.10 11.77 -6.09
CA ALA A 176 7.10 12.30 -4.73
C ALA A 176 6.89 13.83 -4.70
N ARG A 177 7.50 14.55 -5.62
CA ARG A 177 7.29 16.00 -5.77
C ARG A 177 5.85 16.33 -6.16
N THR A 178 5.28 15.55 -7.08
CA THR A 178 3.87 15.70 -7.48
C THR A 178 2.96 15.54 -6.27
N ALA A 179 3.17 14.51 -5.46
CA ALA A 179 2.41 14.29 -4.24
C ALA A 179 2.59 15.44 -3.25
N ARG A 180 3.82 15.90 -3.04
CA ARG A 180 4.08 17.00 -2.12
C ARG A 180 3.33 18.28 -2.49
N ARG A 181 3.26 18.59 -3.79
CA ARG A 181 2.52 19.77 -4.25
C ARG A 181 1.04 19.76 -3.86
N THR A 182 0.45 18.59 -3.65
CA THR A 182 -0.96 18.48 -3.26
C THR A 182 -1.22 18.80 -1.79
N LEU A 183 -0.17 18.87 -0.98
CA LEU A 183 -0.28 19.21 0.44
C LEU A 183 -0.40 20.72 0.71
N GLY A 184 -0.22 21.55 -0.31
CA GLY A 184 -0.28 23.00 -0.21
C GLY A 184 1.06 23.63 0.08
#